data_2e1115a5a56ce785243cc0551717030b
#
_entry.id   2e1115a5a56ce785243cc0551717030b
#
_cell.length_a   1.000
_cell.length_b   1.000
_cell.length_c   1.000
_cell.angle_alpha   90.00
_cell.angle_beta   90.00
_cell.angle_gamma   90.00
#
_symmetry.space_group_name_H-M   'P 1'
#
loop_
_entity.id
_entity.type
_entity.pdbx_description
1 polymer ?
#
loop_
_entity_poly.entity_id
_entity_poly.type
_entity_poly.pdbx_seq_one_letter_code
_entity_poly.pdbx_strand_id
1 'polypeptide(L)'
;MIHRPGPVKPRLRGLLHLYAFFASLPALAVLLLACQTGRAAVAATVYGLSLVALFGVSALFHRVTWSPRARRWMGRLDHAMINVSIAATFTPFGLLVLSGTLATVSLAAVWGGALGGILLHVLWIDAPKSLSAVVYVVLGCSGITALPQLVSQVGWGPTGLLALGGALYSAGAAVYAFRRPDPAPGVFGYHEVFHGLVIAAAVTHYVVVAVYVLPHV
;
A
#
# COMPACT_ATOMS: atom_id res chain seq x y z
N MET A 1 -0.30 29.27 -32.58
CA MET A 1 -0.63 28.35 -31.47
C MET A 1 0.64 28.12 -30.66
N ILE A 2 0.71 28.65 -29.44
CA ILE A 2 1.85 28.46 -28.54
C ILE A 2 1.70 27.02 -27.97
N HIS A 3 2.59 26.13 -28.40
CA HIS A 3 2.67 24.76 -27.91
C HIS A 3 3.08 24.83 -26.42
N ARG A 4 2.11 24.71 -25.48
CA ARG A 4 2.45 24.59 -24.05
C ARG A 4 3.17 23.25 -23.89
N PRO A 5 4.43 23.22 -23.46
CA PRO A 5 5.11 21.97 -23.18
C PRO A 5 4.31 21.22 -22.13
N GLY A 6 4.05 19.94 -22.38
CA GLY A 6 3.38 19.07 -21.40
C GLY A 6 4.13 19.06 -20.06
N PRO A 7 3.47 18.69 -18.96
CA PRO A 7 4.07 18.73 -17.63
C PRO A 7 5.36 17.90 -17.62
N VAL A 8 6.47 18.54 -17.24
CA VAL A 8 7.79 17.90 -17.16
C VAL A 8 7.76 16.83 -16.08
N LYS A 9 8.18 15.61 -16.41
CA LYS A 9 8.30 14.52 -15.44
C LYS A 9 9.40 14.88 -14.42
N PRO A 10 9.12 14.93 -13.10
CA PRO A 10 10.12 15.19 -12.07
C PRO A 10 11.30 14.22 -12.13
N ARG A 11 12.52 14.71 -11.84
CA ARG A 11 13.75 13.90 -11.93
C ARG A 11 13.73 12.69 -10.99
N LEU A 12 13.14 12.83 -9.79
CA LEU A 12 13.08 11.79 -8.76
C LEU A 12 11.86 10.87 -8.90
N ARG A 13 11.07 11.01 -10.01
CA ARG A 13 9.88 10.19 -10.23
C ARG A 13 10.18 8.69 -10.15
N GLY A 14 9.58 8.01 -9.15
CA GLY A 14 9.73 6.58 -8.92
C GLY A 14 11.01 6.15 -8.22
N LEU A 15 11.94 7.08 -7.88
CA LEU A 15 13.21 6.73 -7.25
C LEU A 15 13.02 6.23 -5.82
N LEU A 16 12.13 6.84 -5.04
CA LEU A 16 11.83 6.41 -3.67
C LEU A 16 11.31 4.97 -3.65
N HIS A 17 10.38 4.62 -4.54
CA HIS A 17 9.87 3.25 -4.64
C HIS A 17 10.93 2.26 -5.16
N LEU A 18 11.89 2.69 -5.98
CA LEU A 18 13.01 1.84 -6.38
C LEU A 18 13.87 1.45 -5.18
N TYR A 19 14.22 2.40 -4.30
CA TYR A 19 14.95 2.07 -3.07
C TYR A 19 14.10 1.23 -2.10
N ALA A 20 12.81 1.55 -1.96
CA ALA A 20 11.90 0.76 -1.15
C ALA A 20 11.74 -0.68 -1.67
N PHE A 21 11.76 -0.89 -2.99
CA PHE A 21 11.78 -2.23 -3.59
C PHE A 21 12.99 -3.04 -3.12
N PHE A 22 14.20 -2.49 -3.24
CA PHE A 22 15.39 -3.21 -2.78
C PHE A 22 15.38 -3.45 -1.26
N ALA A 23 14.87 -2.50 -0.47
CA ALA A 23 14.71 -2.68 0.98
C ALA A 23 13.65 -3.72 1.34
N SER A 24 12.60 -3.87 0.53
CA SER A 24 11.53 -4.85 0.79
C SER A 24 11.96 -6.30 0.59
N LEU A 25 13.02 -6.57 -0.18
CA LEU A 25 13.54 -7.93 -0.39
C LEU A 25 14.12 -8.53 0.92
N PRO A 26 15.11 -7.91 1.59
CA PRO A 26 15.55 -8.41 2.90
C PRO A 26 14.45 -8.31 3.96
N ALA A 27 13.56 -7.32 3.89
CA ALA A 27 12.42 -7.22 4.81
C ALA A 27 11.48 -8.44 4.69
N LEU A 28 11.18 -8.90 3.47
CA LEU A 28 10.43 -10.15 3.25
C LEU A 28 11.17 -11.35 3.88
N ALA A 29 12.49 -11.47 3.68
CA ALA A 29 13.26 -12.56 4.27
C ALA A 29 13.18 -12.54 5.80
N VAL A 30 13.29 -11.37 6.44
CA VAL A 30 13.13 -11.23 7.90
C VAL A 30 11.76 -11.70 8.35
N LEU A 31 10.67 -11.32 7.66
CA LEU A 31 9.32 -11.80 8.00
C LEU A 31 9.22 -13.33 7.94
N LEU A 32 9.76 -13.94 6.88
CA LEU A 32 9.70 -15.40 6.69
C LEU A 32 10.53 -16.15 7.74
N LEU A 33 11.70 -15.62 8.10
CA LEU A 33 12.55 -16.20 9.15
C LEU A 33 11.93 -16.08 10.55
N ALA A 34 11.06 -15.09 10.78
CA ALA A 34 10.36 -14.91 12.04
C ALA A 34 9.15 -15.84 12.22
N CYS A 35 8.71 -16.56 11.17
CA CYS A 35 7.54 -17.42 11.22
C CYS A 35 7.79 -18.72 11.96
N GLN A 36 6.93 -19.04 12.94
CA GLN A 36 6.99 -20.30 13.70
C GLN A 36 5.92 -21.32 13.26
N THR A 37 4.90 -20.88 12.53
CA THR A 37 3.79 -21.72 12.06
C THR A 37 3.54 -21.56 10.57
N GLY A 38 2.93 -22.55 9.92
CA GLY A 38 2.55 -22.47 8.52
C GLY A 38 1.56 -21.32 8.23
N ARG A 39 0.68 -21.00 9.19
CA ARG A 39 -0.29 -19.89 9.09
C ARG A 39 0.43 -18.54 9.13
N ALA A 40 1.43 -18.39 9.99
CA ALA A 40 2.30 -17.21 10.03
C ALA A 40 3.08 -17.06 8.72
N ALA A 41 3.63 -18.17 8.18
CA ALA A 41 4.34 -18.16 6.91
C ALA A 41 3.46 -17.70 5.73
N VAL A 42 2.20 -18.16 5.66
CA VAL A 42 1.23 -17.68 4.66
C VAL A 42 0.98 -16.18 4.80
N ALA A 43 0.71 -15.71 6.03
CA ALA A 43 0.45 -14.30 6.31
C ALA A 43 1.65 -13.42 5.94
N ALA A 44 2.86 -13.80 6.35
CA ALA A 44 4.11 -13.12 6.05
C ALA A 44 4.41 -13.09 4.54
N THR A 45 4.17 -14.21 3.85
CA THR A 45 4.38 -14.32 2.40
C THR A 45 3.44 -13.38 1.65
N VAL A 46 2.14 -13.42 1.93
CA VAL A 46 1.14 -12.55 1.26
C VAL A 46 1.48 -11.08 1.51
N TYR A 47 1.74 -10.69 2.75
CA TYR A 47 2.08 -9.32 3.10
C TYR A 47 3.42 -8.88 2.48
N GLY A 48 4.49 -9.63 2.70
CA GLY A 48 5.82 -9.25 2.25
C GLY A 48 5.95 -9.21 0.73
N LEU A 49 5.37 -10.20 0.01
CA LEU A 49 5.34 -10.17 -1.47
C LEU A 49 4.52 -8.99 -2.00
N SER A 50 3.46 -8.57 -1.30
CA SER A 50 2.69 -7.40 -1.69
C SER A 50 3.52 -6.11 -1.63
N LEU A 51 4.39 -5.95 -0.63
CA LEU A 51 5.31 -4.81 -0.52
C LEU A 51 6.35 -4.82 -1.65
N VAL A 52 6.96 -5.99 -1.92
CA VAL A 52 7.90 -6.15 -3.03
C VAL A 52 7.23 -5.79 -4.36
N ALA A 53 6.01 -6.30 -4.59
CA ALA A 53 5.27 -6.04 -5.81
C ALA A 53 4.81 -4.59 -5.92
N LEU A 54 4.30 -3.98 -4.84
CA LEU A 54 3.88 -2.58 -4.80
C LEU A 54 5.04 -1.66 -5.22
N PHE A 55 6.17 -1.77 -4.53
CA PHE A 55 7.31 -0.90 -4.79
C PHE A 55 7.99 -1.21 -6.14
N GLY A 56 8.11 -2.49 -6.50
CA GLY A 56 8.72 -2.92 -7.76
C GLY A 56 7.93 -2.50 -8.99
N VAL A 57 6.62 -2.74 -8.99
CA VAL A 57 5.72 -2.34 -10.11
C VAL A 57 5.71 -0.83 -10.25
N SER A 58 5.61 -0.09 -9.13
CA SER A 58 5.62 1.36 -9.14
C SER A 58 6.96 1.93 -9.65
N ALA A 59 8.09 1.37 -9.21
CA ALA A 59 9.40 1.76 -9.72
C ALA A 59 9.52 1.51 -11.23
N LEU A 60 9.10 0.34 -11.71
CA LEU A 60 9.10 -0.01 -13.14
C LEU A 60 8.21 0.95 -13.94
N PHE A 61 6.98 1.20 -13.48
CA PHE A 61 6.06 2.11 -14.16
C PHE A 61 6.64 3.52 -14.32
N HIS A 62 7.30 4.01 -13.27
CA HIS A 62 7.78 5.38 -13.24
C HIS A 62 9.19 5.57 -13.81
N ARG A 63 10.08 4.56 -13.76
CA ARG A 63 11.48 4.70 -14.18
C ARG A 63 11.71 4.29 -15.63
N VAL A 64 11.01 3.28 -16.12
CA VAL A 64 11.17 2.74 -17.47
C VAL A 64 10.38 3.57 -18.48
N THR A 65 10.93 3.72 -19.68
CA THR A 65 10.21 4.30 -20.81
C THR A 65 9.44 3.22 -21.53
N TRP A 66 8.12 3.31 -21.47
CA TRP A 66 7.19 2.35 -22.05
C TRP A 66 6.61 2.83 -23.38
N SER A 67 6.28 1.91 -24.29
CA SER A 67 5.39 2.21 -25.40
C SER A 67 4.02 2.69 -24.90
N PRO A 68 3.24 3.47 -25.65
CA PRO A 68 1.93 3.99 -25.20
C PRO A 68 0.98 2.88 -24.72
N ARG A 69 0.99 1.72 -25.35
CA ARG A 69 0.16 0.55 -24.97
C ARG A 69 0.65 -0.07 -23.67
N ALA A 70 1.95 -0.33 -23.55
CA ALA A 70 2.54 -0.90 -22.34
C ALA A 70 2.42 0.04 -21.14
N ARG A 71 2.57 1.36 -21.35
CA ARG A 71 2.40 2.37 -20.30
C ARG A 71 0.98 2.33 -19.70
N ARG A 72 -0.05 2.17 -20.53
CA ARG A 72 -1.44 2.04 -20.02
C ARG A 72 -1.61 0.80 -19.15
N TRP A 73 -1.05 -0.34 -19.56
CA TRP A 73 -1.12 -1.57 -18.77
C TRP A 73 -0.32 -1.48 -17.47
N MET A 74 0.90 -0.93 -17.54
CA MET A 74 1.70 -0.69 -16.34
C MET A 74 1.03 0.28 -15.36
N GLY A 75 0.33 1.30 -15.85
CA GLY A 75 -0.46 2.20 -15.00
C GLY A 75 -1.64 1.49 -14.32
N ARG A 76 -2.34 0.58 -15.03
CA ARG A 76 -3.38 -0.26 -14.41
C ARG A 76 -2.80 -1.13 -13.29
N LEU A 77 -1.66 -1.75 -13.56
CA LEU A 77 -0.99 -2.61 -12.60
C LEU A 77 -0.50 -1.82 -11.38
N ASP A 78 0.12 -0.66 -11.58
CA ASP A 78 0.57 0.23 -10.50
C ASP A 78 -0.59 0.62 -9.55
N HIS A 79 -1.73 1.03 -10.09
CA HIS A 79 -2.91 1.34 -9.28
C HIS A 79 -3.56 0.10 -8.65
N ALA A 80 -3.59 -1.03 -9.36
CA ALA A 80 -4.11 -2.29 -8.82
C ALA A 80 -3.30 -2.77 -7.60
N MET A 81 -1.97 -2.60 -7.64
CA MET A 81 -1.08 -3.00 -6.54
C MET A 81 -1.36 -2.24 -5.24
N ILE A 82 -1.90 -1.04 -5.26
CA ILE A 82 -2.32 -0.32 -4.05
C ILE A 82 -3.46 -1.10 -3.36
N ASN A 83 -4.47 -1.53 -4.11
CA ASN A 83 -5.58 -2.31 -3.55
C ASN A 83 -5.12 -3.66 -2.99
N VAL A 84 -4.24 -4.36 -3.73
CA VAL A 84 -3.64 -5.61 -3.27
C VAL A 84 -2.86 -5.39 -1.98
N SER A 85 -2.05 -4.32 -1.91
CA SER A 85 -1.24 -4.02 -0.74
C SER A 85 -2.07 -3.70 0.50
N ILE A 86 -3.20 -2.99 0.36
CA ILE A 86 -4.13 -2.72 1.48
C ILE A 86 -4.67 -4.05 2.02
N ALA A 87 -5.20 -4.94 1.16
CA ALA A 87 -5.74 -6.23 1.59
C ALA A 87 -4.65 -7.14 2.17
N ALA A 88 -3.48 -7.18 1.55
CA ALA A 88 -2.34 -7.97 2.02
C ALA A 88 -1.81 -7.47 3.37
N THR A 89 -1.81 -6.16 3.61
CA THR A 89 -1.44 -5.56 4.91
C THR A 89 -2.40 -6.00 6.02
N PHE A 90 -3.69 -6.15 5.72
CA PHE A 90 -4.68 -6.63 6.69
C PHE A 90 -4.56 -8.14 6.96
N THR A 91 -3.99 -8.91 6.02
CA THR A 91 -3.95 -10.38 6.08
C THR A 91 -3.28 -10.94 7.34
N PRO A 92 -2.10 -10.46 7.81
CA PRO A 92 -1.52 -10.91 9.09
C PRO A 92 -2.47 -10.72 10.27
N PHE A 93 -3.15 -9.60 10.35
CA PHE A 93 -4.10 -9.32 11.44
C PHE A 93 -5.31 -10.26 11.37
N GLY A 94 -5.91 -10.38 10.19
CA GLY A 94 -7.05 -11.25 9.97
C GLY A 94 -6.76 -12.74 10.19
N LEU A 95 -5.55 -13.19 9.86
CA LEU A 95 -5.16 -14.60 10.04
C LEU A 95 -4.63 -14.90 11.44
N LEU A 96 -3.92 -13.97 12.08
CA LEU A 96 -3.10 -14.29 13.26
C LEU A 96 -3.60 -13.63 14.55
N VAL A 97 -4.29 -12.49 14.45
CA VAL A 97 -4.72 -11.69 15.60
C VAL A 97 -6.22 -11.79 15.83
N LEU A 98 -7.00 -11.64 14.75
CA LEU A 98 -8.45 -11.69 14.83
C LEU A 98 -8.96 -13.15 14.93
N SER A 99 -10.14 -13.31 15.52
CA SER A 99 -10.76 -14.62 15.72
C SER A 99 -12.25 -14.59 15.36
N GLY A 100 -12.83 -15.80 15.24
CA GLY A 100 -14.27 -15.99 14.99
C GLY A 100 -14.74 -15.38 13.67
N THR A 101 -16.02 -15.04 13.62
CA THR A 101 -16.69 -14.48 12.44
C THR A 101 -16.07 -13.15 12.02
N LEU A 102 -15.58 -12.33 12.98
CA LEU A 102 -14.96 -11.05 12.66
C LEU A 102 -13.73 -11.21 11.74
N ALA A 103 -12.86 -12.19 12.03
CA ALA A 103 -11.69 -12.48 11.21
C ALA A 103 -12.07 -12.81 9.75
N THR A 104 -13.02 -13.74 9.59
CA THR A 104 -13.46 -14.23 8.28
C THR A 104 -14.16 -13.13 7.48
N VAL A 105 -15.10 -12.41 8.12
CA VAL A 105 -15.86 -11.36 7.45
C VAL A 105 -14.95 -10.18 7.08
N SER A 106 -14.04 -9.77 7.96
CA SER A 106 -13.11 -8.68 7.67
C SER A 106 -12.15 -9.04 6.53
N LEU A 107 -11.57 -10.26 6.53
CA LEU A 107 -10.72 -10.72 5.42
C LEU A 107 -11.50 -10.77 4.09
N ALA A 108 -12.71 -11.32 4.09
CA ALA A 108 -13.54 -11.38 2.90
C ALA A 108 -13.91 -9.98 2.39
N ALA A 109 -14.25 -9.05 3.30
CA ALA A 109 -14.59 -7.67 2.95
C ALA A 109 -13.39 -6.92 2.36
N VAL A 110 -12.21 -7.04 2.98
CA VAL A 110 -11.00 -6.35 2.51
C VAL A 110 -10.54 -6.88 1.16
N TRP A 111 -10.47 -8.21 0.97
CA TRP A 111 -10.08 -8.81 -0.32
C TRP A 111 -11.16 -8.61 -1.40
N GLY A 112 -12.44 -8.69 -1.05
CA GLY A 112 -13.54 -8.37 -1.96
C GLY A 112 -13.53 -6.91 -2.41
N GLY A 113 -13.30 -5.98 -1.47
CA GLY A 113 -13.13 -4.57 -1.77
C GLY A 113 -11.89 -4.28 -2.62
N ALA A 114 -10.77 -4.98 -2.34
CA ALA A 114 -9.56 -4.87 -3.18
C ALA A 114 -9.81 -5.34 -4.60
N LEU A 115 -10.52 -6.45 -4.79
CA LEU A 115 -10.93 -6.92 -6.12
C LEU A 115 -11.79 -5.87 -6.85
N GLY A 116 -12.75 -5.27 -6.16
CA GLY A 116 -13.56 -4.16 -6.71
C GLY A 116 -12.70 -2.98 -7.15
N GLY A 117 -11.71 -2.56 -6.33
CA GLY A 117 -10.77 -1.51 -6.67
C GLY A 117 -9.86 -1.87 -7.84
N ILE A 118 -9.40 -3.13 -7.93
CA ILE A 118 -8.63 -3.63 -9.08
C ILE A 118 -9.46 -3.55 -10.35
N LEU A 119 -10.70 -4.04 -10.31
CA LEU A 119 -11.61 -4.00 -11.46
C LEU A 119 -11.87 -2.56 -11.92
N LEU A 120 -12.06 -1.63 -10.99
CA LEU A 120 -12.19 -0.20 -11.30
C LEU A 120 -11.00 0.29 -12.13
N HIS A 121 -9.76 0.01 -11.69
CA HIS A 121 -8.56 0.51 -12.39
C HIS A 121 -8.26 -0.23 -13.69
N VAL A 122 -8.64 -1.51 -13.79
CA VAL A 122 -8.48 -2.29 -15.03
C VAL A 122 -9.48 -1.83 -16.09
N LEU A 123 -10.73 -1.58 -15.71
CA LEU A 123 -11.79 -1.20 -16.62
C LEU A 123 -11.80 0.31 -16.92
N TRP A 124 -11.43 1.14 -15.96
CA TRP A 124 -11.45 2.61 -16.07
C TRP A 124 -10.14 3.24 -15.60
N ILE A 125 -9.07 3.14 -16.43
CA ILE A 125 -7.74 3.67 -16.12
C ILE A 125 -7.71 5.20 -15.92
N ASP A 126 -8.59 5.90 -16.60
CA ASP A 126 -8.69 7.37 -16.55
C ASP A 126 -9.66 7.86 -15.45
N ALA A 127 -10.00 7.00 -14.47
CA ALA A 127 -10.82 7.37 -13.33
C ALA A 127 -10.25 8.60 -12.60
N PRO A 128 -11.10 9.52 -12.11
CA PRO A 128 -10.64 10.67 -11.35
C PRO A 128 -9.77 10.24 -10.16
N LYS A 129 -8.64 10.93 -9.92
CA LYS A 129 -7.73 10.62 -8.80
C LYS A 129 -8.42 10.69 -7.44
N SER A 130 -9.41 11.58 -7.29
CA SER A 130 -10.24 11.67 -6.10
C SER A 130 -11.04 10.39 -5.85
N LEU A 131 -11.60 9.77 -6.90
CA LEU A 131 -12.31 8.50 -6.78
C LEU A 131 -11.35 7.38 -6.33
N SER A 132 -10.18 7.28 -6.96
CA SER A 132 -9.15 6.31 -6.54
C SER A 132 -8.74 6.52 -5.08
N ALA A 133 -8.52 7.77 -4.66
CA ALA A 133 -8.17 8.09 -3.28
C ALA A 133 -9.27 7.69 -2.28
N VAL A 134 -10.54 7.95 -2.61
CA VAL A 134 -11.69 7.53 -1.79
C VAL A 134 -11.75 6.02 -1.67
N VAL A 135 -11.59 5.27 -2.78
CA VAL A 135 -11.58 3.81 -2.75
C VAL A 135 -10.48 3.28 -1.83
N TYR A 136 -9.26 3.83 -1.91
CA TYR A 136 -8.15 3.41 -1.06
C TYR A 136 -8.40 3.69 0.42
N VAL A 137 -8.93 4.88 0.75
CA VAL A 137 -9.26 5.26 2.13
C VAL A 137 -10.38 4.40 2.69
N VAL A 138 -11.47 4.22 1.95
CA VAL A 138 -12.61 3.39 2.37
C VAL A 138 -12.14 1.94 2.61
N LEU A 139 -11.34 1.39 1.69
CA LEU A 139 -10.81 0.05 1.83
C LEU A 139 -9.86 -0.05 3.04
N GLY A 140 -8.98 0.93 3.27
CA GLY A 140 -8.10 0.97 4.43
C GLY A 140 -8.85 1.11 5.75
N CYS A 141 -9.95 1.85 5.77
CA CYS A 141 -10.81 2.02 6.95
C CYS A 141 -11.68 0.80 7.27
N SER A 142 -11.79 -0.19 6.37
CA SER A 142 -12.60 -1.40 6.62
C SER A 142 -12.13 -2.20 7.86
N GLY A 143 -10.87 -2.04 8.27
CA GLY A 143 -10.31 -2.64 9.48
C GLY A 143 -10.71 -1.96 10.80
N ILE A 144 -11.40 -0.81 10.78
CA ILE A 144 -11.77 -0.07 12.01
C ILE A 144 -12.64 -0.91 12.94
N THR A 145 -13.52 -1.74 12.39
CA THR A 145 -14.38 -2.66 13.18
C THR A 145 -13.59 -3.69 13.98
N ALA A 146 -12.35 -3.97 13.59
CA ALA A 146 -11.45 -4.89 14.27
C ALA A 146 -10.65 -4.22 15.42
N LEU A 147 -10.69 -2.89 15.57
CA LEU A 147 -9.89 -2.16 16.57
C LEU A 147 -10.05 -2.68 18.00
N PRO A 148 -11.28 -2.97 18.52
CA PRO A 148 -11.41 -3.48 19.89
C PRO A 148 -10.65 -4.79 20.10
N GLN A 149 -10.73 -5.72 19.15
CA GLN A 149 -10.02 -6.99 19.23
C GLN A 149 -8.50 -6.82 19.02
N LEU A 150 -8.07 -5.93 18.13
CA LEU A 150 -6.66 -5.58 17.96
C LEU A 150 -6.07 -5.03 19.25
N VAL A 151 -6.71 -4.05 19.88
CA VAL A 151 -6.24 -3.48 21.16
C VAL A 151 -6.15 -4.56 22.24
N SER A 152 -7.14 -5.46 22.34
CA SER A 152 -7.14 -6.51 23.36
C SER A 152 -6.03 -7.55 23.14
N GLN A 153 -5.64 -7.82 21.91
CA GLN A 153 -4.67 -8.86 21.57
C GLN A 153 -3.23 -8.35 21.47
N VAL A 154 -3.02 -7.19 20.84
CA VAL A 154 -1.67 -6.65 20.63
C VAL A 154 -1.37 -5.38 21.46
N GLY A 155 -2.37 -4.81 22.13
CA GLY A 155 -2.22 -3.64 22.98
C GLY A 155 -2.34 -2.30 22.25
N TRP A 156 -2.33 -1.20 23.02
CA TRP A 156 -2.50 0.17 22.51
C TRP A 156 -1.32 0.67 21.66
N GLY A 157 -0.09 0.29 22.01
CA GLY A 157 1.11 0.74 21.31
C GLY A 157 1.12 0.31 19.83
N PRO A 158 1.09 -1.00 19.52
CA PRO A 158 1.00 -1.50 18.15
C PRO A 158 -0.24 -1.03 17.41
N THR A 159 -1.41 -0.96 18.06
CA THR A 159 -2.64 -0.43 17.46
C THR A 159 -2.49 1.06 17.11
N GLY A 160 -1.81 1.85 17.94
CA GLY A 160 -1.48 3.25 17.66
C GLY A 160 -0.55 3.40 16.46
N LEU A 161 0.44 2.51 16.29
CA LEU A 161 1.28 2.48 15.09
C LEU A 161 0.48 2.13 13.82
N LEU A 162 -0.49 1.21 13.92
CA LEU A 162 -1.40 0.92 12.80
C LEU A 162 -2.24 2.14 12.42
N ALA A 163 -2.77 2.85 13.42
CA ALA A 163 -3.54 4.07 13.21
C ALA A 163 -2.67 5.18 12.58
N LEU A 164 -1.41 5.33 13.02
CA LEU A 164 -0.44 6.25 12.42
C LEU A 164 -0.18 5.88 10.96
N GLY A 165 0.05 4.60 10.64
CA GLY A 165 0.23 4.15 9.26
C GLY A 165 -1.00 4.42 8.40
N GLY A 166 -2.20 4.17 8.91
CA GLY A 166 -3.46 4.52 8.24
C GLY A 166 -3.62 6.02 7.98
N ALA A 167 -3.23 6.86 8.94
CA ALA A 167 -3.22 8.31 8.78
C ALA A 167 -2.21 8.77 7.71
N LEU A 168 -1.01 8.18 7.67
CA LEU A 168 0.01 8.46 6.65
C LEU A 168 -0.46 8.05 5.25
N TYR A 169 -1.09 6.88 5.08
CA TYR A 169 -1.71 6.48 3.81
C TYR A 169 -2.82 7.43 3.38
N SER A 170 -3.68 7.84 4.32
CA SER A 170 -4.78 8.78 4.04
C SER A 170 -4.26 10.17 3.65
N ALA A 171 -3.22 10.66 4.33
CA ALA A 171 -2.52 11.88 3.94
C ALA A 171 -1.91 11.76 2.53
N GLY A 172 -1.30 10.61 2.23
CA GLY A 172 -0.79 10.30 0.89
C GLY A 172 -1.89 10.33 -0.17
N ALA A 173 -3.03 9.70 0.09
CA ALA A 173 -4.19 9.72 -0.80
C ALA A 173 -4.72 11.14 -1.04
N ALA A 174 -4.75 11.98 0.00
CA ALA A 174 -5.11 13.39 -0.12
C ALA A 174 -4.11 14.18 -0.98
N VAL A 175 -2.80 14.01 -0.74
CA VAL A 175 -1.73 14.61 -1.57
C VAL A 175 -1.89 14.20 -3.04
N TYR A 176 -2.17 12.94 -3.30
CA TYR A 176 -2.38 12.42 -4.66
C TYR A 176 -3.62 13.02 -5.33
N ALA A 177 -4.75 13.13 -4.59
CA ALA A 177 -6.01 13.66 -5.10
C ALA A 177 -5.92 15.16 -5.39
N PHE A 178 -5.40 15.95 -4.45
CA PHE A 178 -5.30 17.41 -4.55
C PHE A 178 -4.07 17.89 -5.32
N ARG A 179 -3.12 16.99 -5.60
CA ARG A 179 -1.83 17.31 -6.27
C ARG A 179 -1.03 18.38 -5.52
N ARG A 180 -1.08 18.36 -4.19
CA ARG A 180 -0.39 19.30 -3.29
C ARG A 180 0.03 18.58 -2.00
N PRO A 181 1.14 19.03 -1.35
CA PRO A 181 2.09 20.04 -1.82
C PRO A 181 2.91 19.59 -3.03
N ASP A 182 3.35 20.53 -3.83
CA ASP A 182 4.20 20.31 -5.02
C ASP A 182 5.50 21.13 -4.85
N PRO A 183 6.41 20.72 -3.96
CA PRO A 183 7.49 21.56 -3.43
C PRO A 183 8.53 21.94 -4.48
N ALA A 184 8.83 21.06 -5.43
CA ALA A 184 9.81 21.31 -6.50
C ALA A 184 9.36 20.55 -7.77
N PRO A 185 8.42 21.09 -8.57
CA PRO A 185 7.73 20.36 -9.65
C PRO A 185 8.64 19.66 -10.66
N GLY A 186 9.83 20.24 -10.94
CA GLY A 186 10.81 19.66 -11.88
C GLY A 186 11.71 18.57 -11.26
N VAL A 187 11.76 18.42 -9.94
CA VAL A 187 12.66 17.52 -9.20
C VAL A 187 11.89 16.58 -8.29
N PHE A 188 11.12 17.13 -7.36
CA PHE A 188 10.38 16.44 -6.30
C PHE A 188 9.00 17.07 -6.17
N GLY A 189 8.01 16.48 -6.82
CA GLY A 189 6.64 16.99 -6.86
C GLY A 189 5.71 16.29 -5.87
N TYR A 190 4.40 16.61 -5.95
CA TYR A 190 3.36 16.01 -5.10
C TYR A 190 3.34 14.47 -5.14
N HIS A 191 3.69 13.88 -6.27
CA HIS A 191 3.67 12.43 -6.43
C HIS A 191 4.82 11.75 -5.68
N GLU A 192 5.97 12.40 -5.60
CA GLU A 192 7.11 11.97 -4.78
C GLU A 192 6.78 12.11 -3.30
N VAL A 193 6.06 13.16 -2.88
CA VAL A 193 5.53 13.30 -1.51
C VAL A 193 4.57 12.15 -1.19
N PHE A 194 3.65 11.84 -2.10
CA PHE A 194 2.76 10.68 -1.97
C PHE A 194 3.54 9.37 -1.77
N HIS A 195 4.56 9.10 -2.61
CA HIS A 195 5.41 7.91 -2.46
C HIS A 195 6.13 7.86 -1.11
N GLY A 196 6.64 8.99 -0.62
CA GLY A 196 7.27 9.08 0.70
C GLY A 196 6.31 8.72 1.83
N LEU A 197 5.06 9.21 1.79
CA LEU A 197 4.02 8.90 2.77
C LEU A 197 3.61 7.42 2.72
N VAL A 198 3.52 6.83 1.52
CA VAL A 198 3.26 5.40 1.34
C VAL A 198 4.36 4.55 1.96
N ILE A 199 5.64 4.91 1.77
CA ILE A 199 6.77 4.20 2.37
C ILE A 199 6.74 4.34 3.90
N ALA A 200 6.54 5.54 4.43
CA ALA A 200 6.46 5.77 5.86
C ALA A 200 5.33 4.95 6.51
N ALA A 201 4.16 4.90 5.89
CA ALA A 201 3.04 4.07 6.32
C ALA A 201 3.37 2.57 6.26
N ALA A 202 3.99 2.10 5.17
CA ALA A 202 4.39 0.71 5.04
C ALA A 202 5.41 0.29 6.11
N VAL A 203 6.35 1.18 6.47
CA VAL A 203 7.32 0.93 7.54
C VAL A 203 6.63 0.80 8.90
N THR A 204 5.67 1.68 9.25
CA THR A 204 4.94 1.56 10.52
C THR A 204 4.16 0.25 10.61
N HIS A 205 3.47 -0.15 9.55
CA HIS A 205 2.75 -1.42 9.49
C HIS A 205 3.69 -2.63 9.51
N TYR A 206 4.83 -2.55 8.80
CA TYR A 206 5.84 -3.59 8.83
C TYR A 206 6.38 -3.84 10.24
N VAL A 207 6.68 -2.77 10.98
CA VAL A 207 7.12 -2.88 12.39
C VAL A 207 6.08 -3.60 13.23
N VAL A 208 4.80 -3.29 13.07
CA VAL A 208 3.75 -3.97 13.82
C VAL A 208 3.69 -5.45 13.48
N VAL A 209 3.73 -5.81 12.21
CA VAL A 209 3.68 -7.22 11.78
C VAL A 209 4.93 -7.99 12.25
N ALA A 210 6.12 -7.42 12.04
CA ALA A 210 7.38 -8.10 12.31
C ALA A 210 7.69 -8.24 13.81
N VAL A 211 7.30 -7.25 14.62
CA VAL A 211 7.71 -7.17 16.04
C VAL A 211 6.59 -7.58 16.98
N TYR A 212 5.34 -7.31 16.64
CA TYR A 212 4.20 -7.50 17.56
C TYR A 212 3.21 -8.57 17.13
N VAL A 213 3.23 -9.03 15.87
CA VAL A 213 2.33 -10.09 15.40
C VAL A 213 3.07 -11.41 15.25
N LEU A 214 4.07 -11.49 14.37
CA LEU A 214 4.74 -12.75 14.04
C LEU A 214 5.44 -13.46 15.21
N PRO A 215 6.11 -12.77 16.15
CA PRO A 215 6.81 -13.45 17.25
C PRO A 215 5.87 -14.07 18.30
N HIS A 216 4.59 -13.74 18.27
CA HIS A 216 3.62 -14.17 19.28
C HIS A 216 2.63 -15.22 18.80
N VAL A 217 2.85 -15.82 17.60
CA VAL A 217 1.92 -16.78 16.98
C VAL A 217 2.61 -18.02 16.43
#